data_17cf114fc8204377173a0f4069c313c6
#
_entry.id   17cf114fc8204377173a0f4069c313c6
#
_cell.length_a   1.000
_cell.length_b   1.000
_cell.length_c   1.000
_cell.angle_alpha   90.00
_cell.angle_beta   90.00
_cell.angle_gamma   90.00
#
_symmetry.space_group_name_H-M   'P 1'
#
loop_
_entity.id
_entity.type
_entity.pdbx_description
1 polymer ?
#
loop_
_entity_poly.entity_id
_entity_poly.type
_entity_poly.pdbx_seq_one_letter_code
_entity_poly.pdbx_strand_id
1 'polypeptide(L)'
;NLIHSADCYKKAFAMANDSPRLGMKMCFGCWLEGGEAFGDLLSDIAYFVDRKKVLIVHFRNVSSPMPYFEETLLEDGYMNMYEAMKQLVRHDYDGLIHVDHVPEYVESCGGKNASMAYSTGYMKGLLHSAMQEVHREMSDI
;
A
#
# COMPACT_ATOMS: atom_id res chain seq x y z
N ASN A 1 -19.32 5.57 -3.92
CA ASN A 1 -18.21 6.51 -3.76
C ASN A 1 -17.93 7.26 -5.06
N LEU A 2 -17.54 8.54 -4.98
CA LEU A 2 -17.13 9.33 -6.16
C LEU A 2 -15.77 8.88 -6.71
N ILE A 3 -14.87 8.48 -5.83
CA ILE A 3 -13.56 7.92 -6.19
C ILE A 3 -13.60 6.43 -5.86
N HIS A 4 -13.58 5.62 -6.91
CA HIS A 4 -13.70 4.17 -6.82
C HIS A 4 -12.73 3.44 -7.77
N SER A 5 -11.78 4.17 -8.33
CA SER A 5 -10.71 3.63 -9.18
C SER A 5 -9.52 4.58 -9.24
N ALA A 6 -8.38 4.08 -9.68
CA ALA A 6 -7.19 4.88 -9.94
C ALA A 6 -7.46 6.02 -10.94
N ASP A 7 -8.27 5.77 -11.97
CA ASP A 7 -8.64 6.79 -12.96
C ASP A 7 -9.50 7.91 -12.37
N CYS A 8 -10.32 7.62 -11.36
CA CYS A 8 -11.05 8.65 -10.64
C CYS A 8 -10.08 9.58 -9.87
N TYR A 9 -9.02 9.04 -9.26
CA TYR A 9 -7.96 9.85 -8.64
C TYR A 9 -7.24 10.72 -9.67
N LYS A 10 -6.86 10.14 -10.83
CA LYS A 10 -6.22 10.90 -11.92
C LYS A 10 -7.10 12.07 -12.36
N LYS A 11 -8.39 11.83 -12.56
CA LYS A 11 -9.37 12.89 -12.89
C LYS A 11 -9.49 13.94 -11.79
N ALA A 12 -9.55 13.54 -10.53
CA ALA A 12 -9.65 14.46 -9.40
C ALA A 12 -8.43 15.38 -9.30
N PHE A 13 -7.22 14.84 -9.48
CA PHE A 13 -6.00 15.64 -9.52
C PHE A 13 -5.97 16.59 -10.72
N ALA A 14 -6.35 16.14 -11.90
CA ALA A 14 -6.45 16.98 -13.09
C ALA A 14 -7.45 18.14 -12.90
N MET A 15 -8.62 17.88 -12.29
CA MET A 15 -9.59 18.94 -11.95
C MET A 15 -9.04 20.00 -11.00
N ALA A 16 -8.06 19.63 -10.17
CA ALA A 16 -7.33 20.54 -9.27
C ALA A 16 -6.06 21.11 -9.90
N ASN A 17 -5.91 21.07 -11.23
CA ASN A 17 -4.73 21.49 -11.99
C ASN A 17 -3.42 20.85 -11.47
N ASP A 18 -3.49 19.58 -11.08
CA ASP A 18 -2.38 18.84 -10.49
C ASP A 18 -1.65 19.55 -9.35
N SER A 19 -2.39 20.34 -8.58
CA SER A 19 -1.83 21.15 -7.49
C SER A 19 -0.84 20.34 -6.63
N PRO A 20 0.37 20.85 -6.37
CA PRO A 20 1.34 20.18 -5.51
C PRO A 20 0.91 20.14 -4.03
N ARG A 21 -0.14 20.88 -3.67
CA ARG A 21 -0.70 20.89 -2.32
C ARG A 21 -1.79 19.86 -2.11
N LEU A 22 -2.16 19.14 -3.16
CA LEU A 22 -3.17 18.08 -3.11
C LEU A 22 -2.49 16.73 -3.33
N GLY A 23 -2.67 15.86 -2.38
CA GLY A 23 -2.26 14.46 -2.43
C GLY A 23 -3.32 13.55 -1.82
N MET A 24 -3.04 12.28 -1.78
CA MET A 24 -3.95 11.28 -1.24
C MET A 24 -3.31 10.43 -0.16
N LYS A 25 -4.13 9.85 0.68
CA LYS A 25 -3.83 8.65 1.41
C LYS A 25 -4.10 7.47 0.47
N MET A 26 -3.07 6.76 0.06
CA MET A 26 -3.17 5.59 -0.79
C MET A 26 -3.38 4.35 0.08
N CYS A 27 -4.59 3.81 0.07
CA CYS A 27 -4.90 2.60 0.82
C CYS A 27 -4.78 1.38 -0.09
N PHE A 28 -3.75 0.57 0.09
CA PHE A 28 -3.54 -0.63 -0.72
C PHE A 28 -4.70 -1.61 -0.61
N GLY A 29 -5.27 -1.76 0.60
CA GLY A 29 -6.46 -2.57 0.78
C GLY A 29 -7.62 -2.16 -0.10
N CYS A 30 -7.86 -0.84 -0.28
CA CYS A 30 -8.94 -0.37 -1.16
C CYS A 30 -8.70 -0.74 -2.63
N TRP A 31 -7.44 -0.69 -3.10
CA TRP A 31 -7.05 -1.19 -4.43
C TRP A 31 -7.32 -2.67 -4.55
N LEU A 32 -6.88 -3.43 -3.55
CA LEU A 32 -6.99 -4.89 -3.53
C LEU A 32 -8.45 -5.36 -3.41
N GLU A 33 -9.28 -4.68 -2.61
CA GLU A 33 -10.72 -4.93 -2.55
C GLU A 33 -11.41 -4.72 -3.89
N GLY A 34 -11.06 -3.64 -4.58
CA GLY A 34 -11.63 -3.32 -5.89
C GLY A 34 -11.06 -4.16 -7.02
N GLY A 35 -9.90 -4.80 -6.83
CA GLY A 35 -9.23 -5.63 -7.82
C GLY A 35 -8.96 -4.89 -9.13
N GLU A 36 -9.00 -5.58 -10.25
CA GLU A 36 -8.76 -5.01 -11.59
C GLU A 36 -9.67 -3.83 -11.92
N ALA A 37 -10.89 -3.79 -11.36
CA ALA A 37 -11.82 -2.68 -11.58
C ALA A 37 -11.36 -1.38 -10.90
N PHE A 38 -10.52 -1.47 -9.85
CA PHE A 38 -9.95 -0.31 -9.20
C PHE A 38 -8.70 0.19 -9.92
N GLY A 39 -7.81 -0.71 -10.30
CA GLY A 39 -6.54 -0.45 -10.97
C GLY A 39 -5.50 -1.52 -10.67
N ASP A 40 -4.33 -1.39 -11.28
CA ASP A 40 -3.17 -2.23 -10.96
C ASP A 40 -2.33 -1.57 -9.87
N LEU A 41 -2.29 -2.19 -8.69
CA LEU A 41 -1.65 -1.59 -7.52
C LEU A 41 -0.18 -1.22 -7.76
N LEU A 42 0.60 -2.11 -8.40
CA LEU A 42 2.05 -1.89 -8.57
C LEU A 42 2.34 -0.73 -9.52
N SER A 43 1.65 -0.69 -10.67
CA SER A 43 1.81 0.41 -11.62
C SER A 43 1.22 1.73 -11.10
N ASP A 44 0.15 1.68 -10.32
CA ASP A 44 -0.45 2.88 -9.72
C ASP A 44 0.43 3.44 -8.58
N ILE A 45 1.13 2.60 -7.81
CA ILE A 45 2.16 3.07 -6.86
C ILE A 45 3.19 3.90 -7.63
N ALA A 46 3.80 3.34 -8.67
CA ALA A 46 4.78 4.04 -9.50
C ALA A 46 4.22 5.37 -10.03
N TYR A 47 3.05 5.32 -10.65
CA TYR A 47 2.40 6.48 -11.24
C TYR A 47 2.19 7.64 -10.26
N PHE A 48 1.63 7.33 -9.07
CA PHE A 48 1.26 8.38 -8.11
C PHE A 48 2.43 8.83 -7.23
N VAL A 49 3.37 7.95 -6.92
CA VAL A 49 4.58 8.29 -6.15
C VAL A 49 5.48 9.21 -6.96
N ASP A 50 5.76 8.90 -8.24
CA ASP A 50 6.57 9.75 -9.14
C ASP A 50 6.00 11.17 -9.26
N ARG A 51 4.68 11.30 -9.16
CA ARG A 51 3.98 12.59 -9.22
C ARG A 51 3.83 13.28 -7.87
N LYS A 52 4.43 12.72 -6.82
CA LYS A 52 4.34 13.22 -5.44
C LYS A 52 2.88 13.42 -4.97
N LYS A 53 2.01 12.49 -5.39
CA LYS A 53 0.58 12.51 -5.03
C LYS A 53 0.24 11.63 -3.83
N VAL A 54 1.16 10.82 -3.36
CA VAL A 54 0.96 9.93 -2.21
C VAL A 54 1.58 10.57 -0.97
N LEU A 55 0.75 10.95 -0.01
CA LEU A 55 1.19 11.54 1.25
C LEU A 55 1.33 10.50 2.35
N ILE A 56 0.40 9.55 2.38
CA ILE A 56 0.35 8.46 3.36
C ILE A 56 -0.02 7.18 2.62
N VAL A 57 0.65 6.09 2.95
CA VAL A 57 0.29 4.74 2.52
C VAL A 57 -0.36 3.99 3.67
N HIS A 58 -1.54 3.44 3.45
CA HIS A 58 -2.13 2.38 4.27
C HIS A 58 -1.72 1.03 3.68
N PHE A 59 -0.80 0.37 4.35
CA PHE A 59 -0.18 -0.87 3.90
C PHE A 59 -0.97 -2.06 4.43
N ARG A 60 -1.99 -2.49 3.68
CA ARG A 60 -2.98 -3.49 4.08
C ARG A 60 -3.19 -4.51 2.96
N ASN A 61 -3.43 -5.77 3.35
CA ASN A 61 -3.73 -6.86 2.43
C ASN A 61 -5.13 -7.44 2.72
N VAL A 62 -5.70 -8.13 1.76
CA VAL A 62 -7.00 -8.80 1.86
C VAL A 62 -6.94 -10.16 1.18
N SER A 63 -7.86 -11.07 1.52
CA SER A 63 -7.88 -12.45 1.02
C SER A 63 -8.21 -12.57 -0.47
N SER A 64 -9.02 -11.65 -1.00
CA SER A 64 -9.48 -11.65 -2.39
C SER A 64 -10.14 -10.30 -2.73
N PRO A 65 -10.36 -9.98 -4.02
CA PRO A 65 -11.22 -8.86 -4.39
C PRO A 65 -12.69 -9.10 -4.02
N MET A 66 -13.46 -8.00 -3.96
CA MET A 66 -14.93 -8.09 -3.83
C MET A 66 -15.53 -9.06 -4.90
N PRO A 67 -16.70 -9.67 -4.63
CA PRO A 67 -17.70 -9.29 -3.61
C PRO A 67 -17.45 -9.85 -2.21
N TYR A 68 -16.52 -10.75 -2.01
CA TYR A 68 -16.28 -11.39 -0.72
C TYR A 68 -14.78 -11.38 -0.41
N PHE A 69 -14.39 -10.62 0.60
CA PHE A 69 -13.03 -10.59 1.09
C PHE A 69 -13.01 -10.61 2.62
N GLU A 70 -11.89 -10.98 3.15
CA GLU A 70 -11.57 -10.90 4.58
C GLU A 70 -10.30 -10.08 4.77
N GLU A 71 -10.23 -9.37 5.87
CA GLU A 71 -8.99 -8.75 6.32
C GLU A 71 -7.98 -9.83 6.65
N THR A 72 -6.75 -9.68 6.22
CA THR A 72 -5.67 -10.63 6.48
C THR A 72 -4.49 -9.97 7.19
N LEU A 73 -3.60 -10.76 7.77
CA LEU A 73 -2.27 -10.29 8.04
C LEU A 73 -1.57 -9.95 6.72
N LEU A 74 -0.50 -9.18 6.77
CA LEU A 74 0.13 -8.66 5.56
C LEU A 74 0.62 -9.77 4.62
N GLU A 75 1.09 -10.89 5.18
CA GLU A 75 1.58 -12.04 4.45
C GLU A 75 0.51 -12.99 3.93
N ASP A 76 -0.69 -12.97 4.51
CA ASP A 76 -1.74 -13.97 4.27
C ASP A 76 -2.75 -13.58 3.18
N GLY A 77 -2.65 -12.35 2.65
CA GLY A 77 -3.54 -11.90 1.58
C GLY A 77 -3.09 -12.35 0.20
N TYR A 78 -3.91 -12.05 -0.81
CA TYR A 78 -3.61 -12.49 -2.18
C TYR A 78 -2.50 -11.67 -2.87
N MET A 79 -2.19 -10.48 -2.35
CA MET A 79 -1.12 -9.64 -2.90
C MET A 79 0.22 -9.98 -2.25
N ASN A 80 1.26 -10.08 -3.08
CA ASN A 80 2.62 -10.11 -2.56
C ASN A 80 3.03 -8.70 -2.09
N MET A 81 2.92 -8.46 -0.78
CA MET A 81 3.21 -7.16 -0.18
C MET A 81 4.69 -6.77 -0.27
N TYR A 82 5.58 -7.73 -0.49
CA TYR A 82 6.99 -7.42 -0.77
C TYR A 82 7.15 -6.64 -2.09
N GLU A 83 6.44 -7.05 -3.14
CA GLU A 83 6.49 -6.33 -4.42
C GLU A 83 5.91 -4.92 -4.31
N ALA A 84 4.85 -4.74 -3.52
CA ALA A 84 4.30 -3.41 -3.25
C ALA A 84 5.30 -2.52 -2.49
N MET A 85 5.98 -3.06 -1.47
CA MET A 85 7.05 -2.35 -0.75
C MET A 85 8.22 -2.00 -1.67
N LYS A 86 8.60 -2.92 -2.55
CA LYS A 86 9.69 -2.72 -3.51
C LYS A 86 9.39 -1.60 -4.50
N GLN A 87 8.12 -1.45 -4.93
CA GLN A 87 7.70 -0.31 -5.75
C GLN A 87 7.83 1.02 -5.00
N LEU A 88 7.43 1.08 -3.73
CA LEU A 88 7.62 2.29 -2.92
C LEU A 88 9.09 2.70 -2.84
N VAL A 89 9.98 1.73 -2.61
CA VAL A 89 11.42 1.99 -2.52
C VAL A 89 12.01 2.41 -3.88
N ARG A 90 11.65 1.73 -4.97
CA ARG A 90 12.14 2.05 -6.33
C ARG A 90 11.78 3.46 -6.79
N HIS A 91 10.65 3.97 -6.33
CA HIS A 91 10.15 5.29 -6.69
C HIS A 91 10.43 6.36 -5.63
N ASP A 92 11.39 6.08 -4.71
CA ASP A 92 11.84 7.02 -3.67
C ASP A 92 10.68 7.62 -2.85
N TYR A 93 9.74 6.77 -2.43
CA TYR A 93 8.67 7.20 -1.55
C TYR A 93 9.23 7.57 -0.18
N ASP A 94 9.04 8.83 0.21
CA ASP A 94 9.55 9.42 1.44
C ASP A 94 8.47 9.76 2.48
N GLY A 95 7.22 9.37 2.20
CA GLY A 95 6.09 9.63 3.09
C GLY A 95 5.91 8.57 4.19
N LEU A 96 4.82 8.70 4.92
CA LEU A 96 4.46 7.78 6.00
C LEU A 96 3.84 6.50 5.45
N ILE A 97 4.37 5.35 5.89
CA ILE A 97 3.73 4.04 5.69
C ILE A 97 3.14 3.59 7.04
N HIS A 98 1.86 3.33 7.06
CA HIS A 98 1.13 2.94 8.25
C HIS A 98 0.39 1.62 7.99
N VAL A 99 0.49 0.69 8.94
CA VAL A 99 -0.41 -0.48 8.98
C VAL A 99 -1.80 0.06 9.27
N ASP A 100 -2.75 -0.23 8.40
CA ASP A 100 -4.15 0.23 8.53
C ASP A 100 -4.85 -0.59 9.61
N HIS A 101 -5.75 -1.46 9.24
CA HIS A 101 -6.31 -2.44 10.15
C HIS A 101 -5.92 -3.86 9.70
N VAL A 102 -5.80 -4.72 10.67
CA VAL A 102 -5.41 -6.13 10.53
C VAL A 102 -6.28 -6.97 11.46
N PRO A 103 -6.43 -8.26 11.21
CA PRO A 103 -7.12 -9.14 12.14
C PRO A 103 -6.59 -9.00 13.57
N GLU A 104 -7.48 -8.90 14.53
CA GLU A 104 -7.09 -8.80 15.92
C GLU A 104 -6.79 -10.20 16.49
N TYR A 105 -5.69 -10.30 17.22
CA TYR A 105 -5.40 -11.51 17.98
C TYR A 105 -6.37 -11.63 19.16
N VAL A 106 -6.60 -12.85 19.62
CA VAL A 106 -7.38 -13.07 20.84
C VAL A 106 -6.70 -12.40 22.03
N GLU A 107 -7.47 -11.90 22.98
CA GLU A 107 -6.96 -11.13 24.13
C GLU A 107 -5.86 -11.86 24.91
N SER A 108 -5.96 -13.18 25.04
CA SER A 108 -4.92 -14.01 25.68
C SER A 108 -3.57 -14.00 24.96
N CYS A 109 -3.54 -13.57 23.69
CA CYS A 109 -2.34 -13.41 22.86
C CYS A 109 -1.98 -11.95 22.63
N GLY A 110 -2.52 -11.01 23.42
CA GLY A 110 -2.21 -9.60 23.38
C GLY A 110 -3.15 -8.73 22.52
N GLY A 111 -4.22 -9.31 21.99
CA GLY A 111 -5.28 -8.58 21.29
C GLY A 111 -4.78 -7.73 20.12
N LYS A 112 -5.46 -6.62 19.93
CA LYS A 112 -5.15 -5.65 18.86
C LYS A 112 -3.72 -5.11 18.92
N ASN A 113 -3.19 -4.84 20.10
CA ASN A 113 -1.83 -4.28 20.22
C ASN A 113 -0.76 -5.25 19.71
N ALA A 114 -0.92 -6.54 19.96
CA ALA A 114 0.01 -7.55 19.48
C ALA A 114 -0.07 -7.72 17.97
N SER A 115 -1.27 -7.75 17.36
CA SER A 115 -1.42 -7.87 15.91
C SER A 115 -0.87 -6.63 15.18
N MET A 116 -1.08 -5.43 15.73
CA MET A 116 -0.52 -4.19 15.19
C MET A 116 1.02 -4.16 15.30
N ALA A 117 1.57 -4.60 16.44
CA ALA A 117 3.02 -4.66 16.64
C ALA A 117 3.66 -5.68 15.70
N TYR A 118 3.05 -6.85 15.53
CA TYR A 118 3.48 -7.88 14.59
C TYR A 118 3.51 -7.33 13.15
N SER A 119 2.40 -6.79 12.68
CA SER A 119 2.27 -6.28 11.32
C SER A 119 3.23 -5.12 11.05
N THR A 120 3.45 -4.25 12.04
CA THR A 120 4.46 -3.18 11.94
C THR A 120 5.88 -3.75 11.83
N GLY A 121 6.20 -4.77 12.61
CA GLY A 121 7.49 -5.46 12.55
C GLY A 121 7.72 -6.15 11.21
N TYR A 122 6.70 -6.85 10.71
CA TYR A 122 6.72 -7.49 9.40
C TYR A 122 6.94 -6.46 8.27
N MET A 123 6.16 -5.37 8.26
CA MET A 123 6.31 -4.28 7.30
C MET A 123 7.72 -3.67 7.31
N LYS A 124 8.33 -3.48 8.48
CA LYS A 124 9.72 -3.00 8.60
C LYS A 124 10.72 -4.01 8.03
N GLY A 125 10.49 -5.30 8.21
CA GLY A 125 11.28 -6.36 7.59
C GLY A 125 11.22 -6.31 6.07
N LEU A 126 10.03 -6.14 5.50
CA LEU A 126 9.83 -5.96 4.06
C LEU A 126 10.58 -4.73 3.54
N LEU A 127 10.49 -3.61 4.25
CA LEU A 127 11.19 -2.37 3.89
C LEU A 127 12.71 -2.58 3.84
N HIS A 128 13.30 -3.18 4.87
CA HIS A 128 14.74 -3.44 4.91
C HIS A 128 15.18 -4.34 3.74
N SER A 129 14.41 -5.40 3.45
CA SER A 129 14.71 -6.32 2.35
C SER A 129 14.61 -5.62 0.98
N ALA A 130 13.55 -4.83 0.78
CA ALA A 130 13.35 -4.08 -0.45
C ALA A 130 14.46 -3.05 -0.69
N MET A 131 14.88 -2.31 0.35
CA MET A 131 15.99 -1.36 0.26
C MET A 131 17.30 -2.04 -0.15
N GLN A 132 17.60 -3.20 0.42
CA GLN A 132 18.83 -3.95 0.08
C GLN A 132 18.80 -4.47 -1.36
N GLU A 133 17.64 -4.94 -1.85
CA GLU A 133 17.51 -5.47 -3.20
C GLU A 133 17.59 -4.34 -4.23
N VAL A 134 16.81 -3.27 -4.05
CA VAL A 134 16.81 -2.13 -4.97
C VAL A 134 18.20 -1.47 -5.04
N HIS A 135 18.89 -1.34 -3.90
CA HIS A 135 20.25 -0.79 -3.89
C HIS A 135 21.23 -1.66 -4.68
N ARG A 136 21.13 -2.99 -4.60
CA ARG A 136 21.94 -3.90 -5.41
C ARG A 136 21.62 -3.76 -6.89
N GLU A 137 20.34 -3.77 -7.27
CA GLU A 137 19.90 -3.60 -8.65
C GLU A 137 20.46 -2.30 -9.28
N MET A 138 20.51 -1.20 -8.51
CA MET A 138 21.05 0.09 -8.97
C MET A 138 22.57 0.10 -9.06
N SER A 139 23.27 -0.75 -8.31
CA SER A 139 24.74 -0.82 -8.30
C SER A 139 25.28 -1.68 -9.44
N ASP A 140 24.46 -2.51 -10.04
CA ASP A 140 24.83 -3.44 -11.13
C ASP A 140 24.62 -2.82 -12.54
N ILE A 141 24.14 -1.55 -12.60
CA ILE A 141 23.94 -0.76 -13.83
C ILE A 141 25.11 0.21 -14.02
#